data_037242c4f949c1716c2ceddf0764f540
#
_entry.id   037242c4f949c1716c2ceddf0764f540
#
_cell.length_a   1.000
_cell.length_b   1.000
_cell.length_c   1.000
_cell.angle_alpha   90.00
_cell.angle_beta   90.00
_cell.angle_gamma   90.00
#
_symmetry.space_group_name_H-M   'P 1'
#
loop_
_entity.id
_entity.type
_entity.pdbx_description
1 polymer ?
#
loop_
_entity_poly.entity_id
_entity_poly.type
_entity_poly.pdbx_seq_one_letter_code
_entity_poly.pdbx_strand_id
1 'polypeptide(L)'
;DTTTDEEAAVSPSAERPPSIHQKWNDTSINTYRFLSTIYAFILMGMTDGAMGALLPYIETYYGISYTVVSLLFLSPFVGYLLAALLNNLIHYYLGQRGVAIIGPICRLVGIIPIAFHPPYAALPVILLFTGFGNGIEDSAWNAWIGNMQQANELLGLLHGAYGLGATIGPLIATAMVTKGNLPWYSFYYVMVGLDGAGFLLSSTAFWAATGKVHRDIHRAANGGKRTTTRHVLREPITWLLALFLLGYVGAEVSLGGWIVTFMLRVRNAEPFIAGLCATFFWLGLTIGRVALGFVTGRIGEKLAITGYLLLSIGLQLLYWLVPNFVASAVFVAFLGFFLGPLFPAAIVAATKLLPSDYHVSAIGFAAAFGGGGAAIFPFAVGAIAQSKGVIVLQPIVLAILAFILMMWLGLPGGLRQGGLERARENHDKVGQPIRDVFGMLKGHSRK
;
A
#
# COMPACT_ATOMS: atom_id res chain seq x y z
N ASP A 1 -49.78 29.69 -50.67
CA ASP A 1 -49.84 28.93 -49.45
C ASP A 1 -48.53 28.22 -49.25
N THR A 2 -47.67 28.86 -48.52
CA THR A 2 -46.32 28.41 -48.20
C THR A 2 -46.30 27.97 -46.76
N THR A 3 -46.21 26.66 -46.54
CA THR A 3 -45.89 26.06 -45.26
C THR A 3 -44.37 26.05 -45.11
N THR A 4 -43.88 26.82 -44.17
CA THR A 4 -42.48 26.83 -43.71
C THR A 4 -42.32 25.78 -42.64
N ASP A 5 -41.59 24.70 -42.98
CA ASP A 5 -41.09 23.74 -41.99
C ASP A 5 -39.95 24.38 -41.18
N GLU A 6 -40.21 24.59 -39.94
CA GLU A 6 -39.24 25.05 -38.93
C GLU A 6 -38.40 23.82 -38.50
N GLU A 7 -37.27 23.62 -39.12
CA GLU A 7 -36.25 22.62 -38.74
C GLU A 7 -35.63 23.04 -37.43
N ALA A 8 -35.99 22.37 -36.33
CA ALA A 8 -35.40 22.56 -35.00
C ALA A 8 -33.92 22.20 -35.06
N ALA A 9 -33.06 23.20 -35.05
CA ALA A 9 -31.62 23.09 -34.96
C ALA A 9 -31.26 22.38 -33.66
N VAL A 10 -30.84 21.12 -33.73
CA VAL A 10 -30.21 20.36 -32.68
C VAL A 10 -28.88 21.06 -32.34
N SER A 11 -28.81 21.72 -31.20
CA SER A 11 -27.60 22.31 -30.68
C SER A 11 -26.50 21.23 -30.61
N PRO A 12 -25.29 21.46 -31.14
CA PRO A 12 -24.19 20.52 -30.97
C PRO A 12 -23.91 20.36 -29.48
N SER A 13 -24.00 19.15 -28.99
CA SER A 13 -23.54 18.78 -27.65
C SER A 13 -22.12 19.33 -27.46
N ALA A 14 -21.97 20.28 -26.57
CA ALA A 14 -20.67 20.83 -26.22
C ALA A 14 -19.79 19.67 -25.78
N GLU A 15 -18.91 19.19 -26.66
CA GLU A 15 -17.85 18.26 -26.34
C GLU A 15 -17.05 18.85 -25.19
N ARG A 16 -17.06 18.19 -24.03
CA ARG A 16 -16.17 18.56 -22.94
C ARG A 16 -14.75 18.54 -23.50
N PRO A 17 -13.95 19.59 -23.28
CA PRO A 17 -12.57 19.56 -23.70
C PRO A 17 -11.91 18.32 -23.07
N PRO A 18 -11.13 17.54 -23.85
CA PRO A 18 -10.46 16.36 -23.33
C PRO A 18 -9.64 16.78 -22.11
N SER A 19 -9.83 16.10 -20.98
CA SER A 19 -9.00 16.30 -19.81
C SER A 19 -7.55 16.02 -20.22
N ILE A 20 -6.73 17.07 -20.33
CA ILE A 20 -5.32 16.95 -20.69
C ILE A 20 -4.64 16.32 -19.48
N HIS A 21 -4.58 15.00 -19.42
CA HIS A 21 -3.77 14.30 -18.44
C HIS A 21 -2.30 14.58 -18.75
N GLN A 22 -1.61 15.21 -17.81
CA GLN A 22 -0.21 15.56 -17.91
C GLN A 22 0.65 14.30 -18.02
N LYS A 23 1.65 14.28 -18.89
CA LYS A 23 2.66 13.20 -18.92
C LYS A 23 3.72 13.46 -17.87
N TRP A 24 4.31 12.41 -17.36
CA TRP A 24 5.40 12.50 -16.37
C TRP A 24 6.65 13.23 -16.92
N ASN A 25 6.84 13.21 -18.25
CA ASN A 25 7.99 13.79 -18.97
C ASN A 25 7.63 14.97 -19.89
N ASP A 26 6.45 15.57 -19.78
CA ASP A 26 6.04 16.73 -20.58
C ASP A 26 6.96 17.92 -20.39
N THR A 27 7.53 18.06 -19.21
CA THR A 27 8.48 19.12 -18.85
C THR A 27 9.59 18.56 -17.98
N SER A 28 10.77 19.17 -18.00
CA SER A 28 11.89 18.79 -17.15
C SER A 28 11.50 18.81 -15.66
N ILE A 29 10.65 19.78 -15.26
CA ILE A 29 10.18 19.85 -13.87
C ILE A 29 9.28 18.67 -13.49
N ASN A 30 8.44 18.16 -14.41
CA ASN A 30 7.61 16.98 -14.13
C ASN A 30 8.46 15.72 -14.02
N THR A 31 9.45 15.55 -14.89
CA THR A 31 10.43 14.46 -14.78
C THR A 31 11.14 14.52 -13.42
N TYR A 32 11.58 15.70 -13.01
CA TYR A 32 12.26 15.90 -11.72
C TYR A 32 11.32 15.59 -10.53
N ARG A 33 10.07 16.03 -10.60
CA ARG A 33 9.03 15.69 -9.60
C ARG A 33 8.80 14.19 -9.51
N PHE A 34 8.63 13.53 -10.66
CA PHE A 34 8.43 12.09 -10.72
C PHE A 34 9.61 11.32 -10.11
N LEU A 35 10.84 11.67 -10.48
CA LEU A 35 12.04 11.03 -9.92
C LEU A 35 12.17 11.27 -8.41
N SER A 36 11.79 12.46 -7.91
CA SER A 36 11.79 12.72 -6.47
C SER A 36 10.76 11.90 -5.70
N THR A 37 9.59 11.60 -6.30
CA THR A 37 8.59 10.71 -5.68
C THR A 37 9.06 9.25 -5.67
N ILE A 38 9.71 8.78 -6.75
CA ILE A 38 10.35 7.46 -6.82
C ILE A 38 11.39 7.32 -5.70
N TYR A 39 12.25 8.33 -5.53
CA TYR A 39 13.25 8.34 -4.47
C TYR A 39 12.62 8.29 -3.07
N ALA A 40 11.56 9.06 -2.82
CA ALA A 40 10.84 9.02 -1.54
C ALA A 40 10.28 7.62 -1.22
N PHE A 41 9.73 6.92 -2.22
CA PHE A 41 9.22 5.56 -2.05
C PHE A 41 10.33 4.52 -1.81
N ILE A 42 11.52 4.70 -2.40
CA ILE A 42 12.68 3.87 -2.05
C ILE A 42 13.01 4.04 -0.57
N LEU A 43 13.05 5.28 -0.04
CA LEU A 43 13.37 5.54 1.36
C LEU A 43 12.32 4.95 2.33
N MET A 44 11.03 5.07 1.99
CA MET A 44 9.95 4.44 2.76
C MET A 44 10.16 2.92 2.82
N GLY A 45 10.37 2.29 1.67
CA GLY A 45 10.63 0.86 1.60
C GLY A 45 11.87 0.44 2.40
N MET A 46 12.97 1.20 2.32
CA MET A 46 14.19 0.92 3.10
C MET A 46 13.92 0.94 4.60
N THR A 47 13.18 1.91 5.09
CA THR A 47 12.85 2.04 6.53
C THR A 47 11.96 0.89 6.98
N ASP A 48 10.91 0.59 6.24
CA ASP A 48 9.93 -0.44 6.59
C ASP A 48 10.54 -1.84 6.52
N GLY A 49 11.30 -2.14 5.45
CA GLY A 49 11.98 -3.43 5.30
C GLY A 49 13.07 -3.66 6.35
N ALA A 50 13.83 -2.63 6.69
CA ALA A 50 14.91 -2.74 7.69
C ALA A 50 14.37 -2.96 9.12
N MET A 51 13.16 -2.51 9.43
CA MET A 51 12.56 -2.68 10.76
C MET A 51 12.53 -4.15 11.19
N GLY A 52 12.09 -5.05 10.31
CA GLY A 52 12.06 -6.49 10.60
C GLY A 52 13.46 -7.10 10.80
N ALA A 53 14.45 -6.65 10.03
CA ALA A 53 15.83 -7.09 10.16
C ALA A 53 16.49 -6.59 11.47
N LEU A 54 16.14 -5.40 11.94
CA LEU A 54 16.67 -4.79 13.15
C LEU A 54 15.92 -5.20 14.43
N LEU A 55 14.70 -5.70 14.30
CA LEU A 55 13.81 -6.02 15.43
C LEU A 55 14.47 -6.85 16.54
N PRO A 56 15.14 -8.01 16.25
CA PRO A 56 15.77 -8.82 17.28
C PRO A 56 16.96 -8.11 17.95
N TYR A 57 17.63 -7.20 17.27
CA TYR A 57 18.74 -6.43 17.81
C TYR A 57 18.24 -5.29 18.71
N ILE A 58 17.11 -4.65 18.35
CA ILE A 58 16.43 -3.65 19.21
C ILE A 58 15.91 -4.32 20.47
N GLU A 59 15.24 -5.48 20.35
CA GLU A 59 14.77 -6.28 21.48
C GLU A 59 15.88 -6.60 22.46
N THR A 60 17.00 -7.14 21.94
CA THR A 60 18.15 -7.53 22.76
C THR A 60 18.85 -6.31 23.39
N TYR A 61 19.01 -5.21 22.64
CA TYR A 61 19.69 -4.01 23.12
C TYR A 61 18.98 -3.35 24.30
N TYR A 62 17.66 -3.28 24.25
CA TYR A 62 16.86 -2.69 25.32
C TYR A 62 16.41 -3.69 26.39
N GLY A 63 16.66 -4.99 26.21
CA GLY A 63 16.22 -6.04 27.13
C GLY A 63 14.71 -6.11 27.31
N ILE A 64 13.93 -5.87 26.25
CA ILE A 64 12.47 -5.78 26.26
C ILE A 64 11.80 -7.03 25.74
N SER A 65 10.51 -7.19 26.04
CA SER A 65 9.71 -8.32 25.59
C SER A 65 9.24 -8.20 24.12
N TYR A 66 8.84 -9.31 23.51
CA TYR A 66 8.25 -9.31 22.16
C TYR A 66 7.01 -8.43 22.06
N THR A 67 6.14 -8.43 23.08
CA THR A 67 4.99 -7.53 23.15
C THR A 67 5.39 -6.07 23.08
N VAL A 68 6.41 -5.69 23.87
CA VAL A 68 6.87 -4.31 23.93
C VAL A 68 7.54 -3.90 22.63
N VAL A 69 8.46 -4.71 22.06
CA VAL A 69 9.12 -4.36 20.79
C VAL A 69 8.14 -4.28 19.64
N SER A 70 7.06 -5.06 19.65
CA SER A 70 6.04 -5.05 18.57
C SER A 70 5.17 -3.77 18.54
N LEU A 71 5.22 -2.92 19.61
CA LEU A 71 4.61 -1.58 19.58
C LEU A 71 5.20 -0.69 18.47
N LEU A 72 6.41 -1.00 17.99
CA LEU A 72 7.03 -0.29 16.87
C LEU A 72 6.26 -0.43 15.56
N PHE A 73 5.40 -1.46 15.41
CA PHE A 73 4.50 -1.61 14.26
C PHE A 73 3.22 -0.78 14.40
N LEU A 74 2.72 -0.58 15.63
CA LEU A 74 1.50 0.20 15.86
C LEU A 74 1.74 1.72 15.74
N SER A 75 2.90 2.19 16.16
CA SER A 75 3.18 3.63 16.26
C SER A 75 3.13 4.35 14.90
N PRO A 76 3.78 3.85 13.82
CA PRO A 76 3.69 4.48 12.51
C PRO A 76 2.25 4.56 12.00
N PHE A 77 1.42 3.57 12.29
CA PHE A 77 0.02 3.55 11.86
C PHE A 77 -0.80 4.70 12.45
N VAL A 78 -0.57 5.05 13.71
CA VAL A 78 -1.21 6.25 14.32
C VAL A 78 -0.81 7.50 13.55
N GLY A 79 0.46 7.62 13.17
CA GLY A 79 0.94 8.71 12.31
C GLY A 79 0.24 8.74 10.95
N TYR A 80 0.09 7.58 10.28
CA TYR A 80 -0.66 7.44 9.03
C TYR A 80 -2.11 7.89 9.16
N LEU A 81 -2.81 7.53 10.24
CA LEU A 81 -4.18 7.98 10.48
C LEU A 81 -4.28 9.50 10.62
N LEU A 82 -3.35 10.11 11.36
CA LEU A 82 -3.28 11.57 11.48
C LEU A 82 -2.98 12.21 10.12
N ALA A 83 -2.10 11.63 9.32
CA ALA A 83 -1.82 12.08 7.97
C ALA A 83 -3.08 12.05 7.09
N ALA A 84 -3.85 10.97 7.12
CA ALA A 84 -5.08 10.84 6.35
C ALA A 84 -6.11 11.93 6.71
N LEU A 85 -6.21 12.32 7.98
CA LEU A 85 -7.09 13.39 8.44
C LEU A 85 -6.61 14.77 8.00
N LEU A 86 -5.30 15.02 8.01
CA LEU A 86 -4.72 16.35 7.78
C LEU A 86 -4.31 16.59 6.33
N ASN A 87 -4.20 15.55 5.50
CA ASN A 87 -3.68 15.64 4.14
C ASN A 87 -4.45 16.65 3.27
N ASN A 88 -5.78 16.62 3.32
CA ASN A 88 -6.62 17.58 2.59
C ASN A 88 -6.38 19.03 3.05
N LEU A 89 -6.16 19.25 4.34
CA LEU A 89 -5.86 20.57 4.90
C LEU A 89 -4.50 21.09 4.42
N ILE A 90 -3.50 20.20 4.44
CA ILE A 90 -2.13 20.50 3.97
C ILE A 90 -2.17 20.89 2.47
N HIS A 91 -2.86 20.09 1.63
CA HIS A 91 -3.00 20.40 0.22
C HIS A 91 -3.76 21.71 -0.03
N TYR A 92 -4.82 21.98 0.71
CA TYR A 92 -5.61 23.19 0.54
C TYR A 92 -4.81 24.46 0.84
N TYR A 93 -4.05 24.49 1.94
CA TYR A 93 -3.28 25.67 2.35
C TYR A 93 -1.90 25.76 1.70
N LEU A 94 -1.20 24.66 1.60
CA LEU A 94 0.22 24.62 1.22
C LEU A 94 0.47 23.96 -0.16
N GLY A 95 -0.51 23.21 -0.70
CA GLY A 95 -0.37 22.48 -1.96
C GLY A 95 0.57 21.28 -1.84
N GLN A 96 1.02 20.75 -2.98
CA GLN A 96 2.02 19.68 -3.04
C GLN A 96 3.37 20.12 -2.45
N ARG A 97 3.68 21.43 -2.50
CA ARG A 97 4.85 22.00 -1.82
C ARG A 97 4.82 21.72 -0.32
N GLY A 98 3.66 21.85 0.32
CA GLY A 98 3.51 21.52 1.74
C GLY A 98 3.82 20.06 2.05
N VAL A 99 3.33 19.14 1.25
CA VAL A 99 3.63 17.70 1.37
C VAL A 99 5.11 17.44 1.22
N ALA A 100 5.72 17.98 0.14
CA ALA A 100 7.13 17.79 -0.20
C ALA A 100 8.11 18.35 0.84
N ILE A 101 7.66 19.24 1.72
CA ILE A 101 8.44 19.80 2.84
C ILE A 101 8.12 19.07 4.14
N ILE A 102 6.84 18.95 4.50
CA ILE A 102 6.41 18.42 5.80
C ILE A 102 6.71 16.91 5.89
N GLY A 103 6.49 16.13 4.82
CA GLY A 103 6.73 14.69 4.81
C GLY A 103 8.17 14.32 5.18
N PRO A 104 9.18 14.77 4.41
CA PRO A 104 10.57 14.50 4.73
C PRO A 104 11.03 15.10 6.06
N ILE A 105 10.54 16.29 6.46
CA ILE A 105 10.85 16.87 7.77
C ILE A 105 10.35 15.97 8.88
N CYS A 106 9.11 15.47 8.81
CA CYS A 106 8.56 14.57 9.82
C CYS A 106 9.35 13.26 9.88
N ARG A 107 9.80 12.70 8.74
CA ARG A 107 10.70 11.55 8.74
C ARG A 107 12.03 11.87 9.41
N LEU A 108 12.68 12.98 9.09
CA LEU A 108 13.92 13.40 9.72
C LEU A 108 13.76 13.64 11.23
N VAL A 109 12.66 14.27 11.66
CA VAL A 109 12.32 14.47 13.10
C VAL A 109 12.19 13.11 13.81
N GLY A 110 11.72 12.08 13.11
CA GLY A 110 11.70 10.72 13.63
C GLY A 110 13.08 10.05 13.60
N ILE A 111 13.72 10.01 12.45
CA ILE A 111 14.93 9.21 12.21
C ILE A 111 16.17 9.77 12.96
N ILE A 112 16.34 11.11 13.02
CA ILE A 112 17.48 11.73 13.70
C ILE A 112 17.57 11.30 15.17
N PRO A 113 16.51 11.41 16.00
CA PRO A 113 16.59 10.95 17.39
C PRO A 113 16.88 9.44 17.52
N ILE A 114 16.36 8.59 16.61
CA ILE A 114 16.63 7.15 16.63
C ILE A 114 18.13 6.87 16.48
N ALA A 115 18.82 7.62 15.62
CA ALA A 115 20.26 7.50 15.41
C ALA A 115 21.09 7.75 16.71
N PHE A 116 20.53 8.49 17.68
CA PHE A 116 21.14 8.72 19.00
C PHE A 116 20.70 7.71 20.07
N HIS A 117 20.07 6.59 19.66
CA HIS A 117 19.64 5.48 20.53
C HIS A 117 18.95 5.92 21.84
N PRO A 118 17.85 6.68 21.78
CA PRO A 118 17.14 7.19 22.95
C PRO A 118 16.57 6.04 23.80
N PRO A 119 16.11 6.28 25.03
CA PRO A 119 15.39 5.26 25.80
C PRO A 119 14.23 4.68 25.01
N TYR A 120 13.98 3.36 25.15
CA TYR A 120 12.97 2.66 24.34
C TYR A 120 11.60 3.35 24.33
N ALA A 121 11.15 3.89 25.48
CA ALA A 121 9.86 4.56 25.58
C ALA A 121 9.68 5.74 24.60
N ALA A 122 10.78 6.33 24.12
CA ALA A 122 10.74 7.40 23.13
C ALA A 122 10.53 6.86 21.69
N LEU A 123 10.98 5.62 21.39
CA LEU A 123 10.93 5.07 20.03
C LEU A 123 9.51 5.03 19.45
N PRO A 124 8.47 4.51 20.15
CA PRO A 124 7.11 4.54 19.63
C PRO A 124 6.61 5.96 19.33
N VAL A 125 6.92 6.95 20.18
CA VAL A 125 6.53 8.35 19.98
C VAL A 125 7.23 8.94 18.76
N ILE A 126 8.51 8.67 18.61
CA ILE A 126 9.34 9.14 17.50
C ILE A 126 8.85 8.54 16.16
N LEU A 127 8.55 7.23 16.14
CA LEU A 127 8.05 6.54 14.95
C LEU A 127 6.66 7.02 14.49
N LEU A 128 5.89 7.65 15.38
CA LEU A 128 4.64 8.31 14.98
C LEU A 128 4.91 9.44 13.97
N PHE A 129 5.98 10.21 14.12
CA PHE A 129 6.36 11.25 13.18
C PHE A 129 6.82 10.67 11.84
N THR A 130 7.58 9.56 11.84
CA THR A 130 7.93 8.88 10.57
C THR A 130 6.69 8.36 9.85
N GLY A 131 5.76 7.74 10.58
CA GLY A 131 4.49 7.29 10.05
C GLY A 131 3.64 8.42 9.48
N PHE A 132 3.58 9.58 10.15
CA PHE A 132 2.90 10.76 9.65
C PHE A 132 3.53 11.27 8.34
N GLY A 133 4.86 11.39 8.30
CA GLY A 133 5.59 11.80 7.09
C GLY A 133 5.34 10.86 5.91
N ASN A 134 5.46 9.55 6.14
CA ASN A 134 5.16 8.53 5.14
C ASN A 134 3.71 8.62 4.65
N GLY A 135 2.74 8.76 5.57
CA GLY A 135 1.31 8.79 5.24
C GLY A 135 0.90 9.97 4.36
N ILE A 136 1.44 11.18 4.61
CA ILE A 136 1.14 12.34 3.76
C ILE A 136 1.79 12.23 2.37
N GLU A 137 3.02 11.75 2.27
CA GLU A 137 3.69 11.54 0.99
C GLU A 137 3.07 10.40 0.20
N ASP A 138 2.79 9.26 0.82
CA ASP A 138 2.17 8.11 0.17
C ASP A 138 0.85 8.49 -0.49
N SER A 139 -0.08 9.07 0.26
CA SER A 139 -1.38 9.48 -0.28
C SER A 139 -1.28 10.57 -1.34
N ALA A 140 -0.38 11.54 -1.18
CA ALA A 140 -0.22 12.64 -2.12
C ALA A 140 0.40 12.20 -3.45
N TRP A 141 1.45 11.39 -3.39
CA TRP A 141 2.16 10.96 -4.60
C TRP A 141 1.37 9.92 -5.38
N ASN A 142 0.66 9.01 -4.71
CA ASN A 142 -0.30 8.11 -5.37
C ASN A 142 -1.40 8.89 -6.08
N ALA A 143 -1.99 9.91 -5.44
CA ALA A 143 -3.02 10.74 -6.05
C ALA A 143 -2.49 11.57 -7.23
N TRP A 144 -1.29 12.15 -7.11
CA TRP A 144 -0.68 12.96 -8.16
C TRP A 144 -0.33 12.11 -9.39
N ILE A 145 0.32 10.96 -9.21
CA ILE A 145 0.68 10.04 -10.29
C ILE A 145 -0.58 9.38 -10.88
N GLY A 146 -1.57 9.05 -10.06
CA GLY A 146 -2.85 8.49 -10.50
C GLY A 146 -3.65 9.40 -11.44
N ASN A 147 -3.36 10.71 -11.46
CA ASN A 147 -3.94 11.69 -12.37
C ASN A 147 -3.10 11.94 -13.65
N MET A 148 -2.03 11.19 -13.88
CA MET A 148 -1.19 11.29 -15.08
C MET A 148 -1.66 10.37 -16.21
N GLN A 149 -1.15 10.62 -17.41
CA GLN A 149 -1.22 9.63 -18.49
C GLN A 149 -0.41 8.40 -18.08
N GLN A 150 -0.86 7.21 -18.47
CA GLN A 150 -0.21 5.94 -18.11
C GLN A 150 -0.09 5.73 -16.58
N ALA A 151 -1.10 6.18 -15.84
CA ALA A 151 -1.11 6.13 -14.38
C ALA A 151 -0.80 4.73 -13.81
N ASN A 152 -1.32 3.66 -14.46
CA ASN A 152 -1.10 2.29 -14.00
C ASN A 152 0.38 1.90 -14.04
N GLU A 153 1.07 2.21 -15.13
CA GLU A 153 2.49 1.93 -15.31
C GLU A 153 3.34 2.76 -14.33
N LEU A 154 3.00 4.03 -14.17
CA LEU A 154 3.73 4.94 -13.28
C LEU A 154 3.52 4.59 -11.81
N LEU A 155 2.30 4.19 -11.40
CA LEU A 155 2.04 3.66 -10.06
C LEU A 155 2.75 2.32 -9.84
N GLY A 156 2.82 1.48 -10.89
CA GLY A 156 3.62 0.26 -10.86
C GLY A 156 5.09 0.53 -10.59
N LEU A 157 5.68 1.54 -11.24
CA LEU A 157 7.07 1.98 -10.99
C LEU A 157 7.23 2.56 -9.58
N LEU A 158 6.28 3.35 -9.10
CA LEU A 158 6.31 3.93 -7.75
C LEU A 158 6.32 2.85 -6.67
N HIS A 159 5.40 1.89 -6.75
CA HIS A 159 5.36 0.76 -5.80
C HIS A 159 6.50 -0.24 -6.01
N GLY A 160 7.03 -0.36 -7.22
CA GLY A 160 8.26 -1.10 -7.51
C GLY A 160 9.47 -0.46 -6.82
N ALA A 161 9.55 0.87 -6.80
CA ALA A 161 10.59 1.62 -6.09
C ALA A 161 10.52 1.37 -4.56
N TYR A 162 9.31 1.36 -3.98
CA TYR A 162 9.12 0.93 -2.59
C TYR A 162 9.64 -0.49 -2.34
N GLY A 163 9.28 -1.45 -3.21
CA GLY A 163 9.75 -2.83 -3.10
C GLY A 163 11.27 -2.96 -3.22
N LEU A 164 11.90 -2.17 -4.10
CA LEU A 164 13.36 -2.08 -4.21
C LEU A 164 13.97 -1.58 -2.89
N GLY A 165 13.41 -0.51 -2.31
CA GLY A 165 13.81 0.00 -0.99
C GLY A 165 13.67 -1.06 0.10
N ALA A 166 12.51 -1.74 0.16
CA ALA A 166 12.24 -2.80 1.12
C ALA A 166 13.19 -4.00 0.98
N THR A 167 13.76 -4.22 -0.20
CA THR A 167 14.81 -5.22 -0.45
C THR A 167 16.19 -4.74 0.02
N ILE A 168 16.56 -3.50 -0.29
CA ILE A 168 17.88 -2.94 0.02
C ILE A 168 18.02 -2.63 1.52
N GLY A 169 16.97 -2.12 2.15
CA GLY A 169 16.97 -1.73 3.57
C GLY A 169 17.46 -2.84 4.51
N PRO A 170 16.82 -4.02 4.55
CA PRO A 170 17.25 -5.12 5.40
C PRO A 170 18.63 -5.65 5.04
N LEU A 171 19.04 -5.61 3.76
CA LEU A 171 20.38 -6.02 3.34
C LEU A 171 21.46 -5.13 3.97
N ILE A 172 21.29 -3.80 3.87
CA ILE A 172 22.23 -2.83 4.47
C ILE A 172 22.21 -2.96 5.99
N ALA A 173 21.04 -2.95 6.62
CA ALA A 173 20.88 -3.03 8.07
C ALA A 173 21.54 -4.29 8.62
N THR A 174 21.27 -5.46 8.01
CA THR A 174 21.88 -6.73 8.40
C THR A 174 23.39 -6.73 8.23
N ALA A 175 23.89 -6.27 7.07
CA ALA A 175 25.34 -6.22 6.82
C ALA A 175 26.07 -5.33 7.83
N MET A 176 25.50 -4.16 8.18
CA MET A 176 26.08 -3.26 9.17
C MET A 176 26.16 -3.92 10.56
N VAL A 177 25.10 -4.57 11.01
CA VAL A 177 25.06 -5.18 12.33
C VAL A 177 25.90 -6.45 12.41
N THR A 178 25.84 -7.33 11.40
CA THR A 178 26.43 -8.68 11.49
C THR A 178 27.85 -8.78 10.94
N LYS A 179 28.17 -8.06 9.86
CA LYS A 179 29.51 -8.05 9.23
C LYS A 179 30.34 -6.85 9.69
N GLY A 180 29.67 -5.69 9.83
CA GLY A 180 30.31 -4.46 10.31
C GLY A 180 30.47 -4.39 11.82
N ASN A 181 29.82 -5.29 12.58
CA ASN A 181 29.73 -5.27 14.05
C ASN A 181 29.30 -3.90 14.61
N LEU A 182 28.46 -3.19 13.82
CA LEU A 182 27.93 -1.89 14.22
C LEU A 182 26.64 -2.07 15.03
N PRO A 183 26.36 -1.17 15.99
CA PRO A 183 25.09 -1.21 16.70
C PRO A 183 23.91 -0.96 15.76
N TRP A 184 22.72 -1.48 16.12
CA TRP A 184 21.52 -1.45 15.29
C TRP A 184 21.13 -0.04 14.81
N TYR A 185 21.35 0.99 15.62
CA TYR A 185 21.02 2.38 15.31
C TYR A 185 21.93 3.00 14.24
N SER A 186 23.07 2.38 13.92
CA SER A 186 23.98 2.87 12.87
C SER A 186 23.33 2.92 11.49
N PHE A 187 22.36 2.05 11.22
CA PHE A 187 21.55 2.11 10.01
C PHE A 187 20.86 3.46 9.84
N TYR A 188 20.40 4.05 10.94
CA TYR A 188 19.70 5.33 10.91
C TYR A 188 20.61 6.52 10.59
N TYR A 189 21.94 6.43 10.78
CA TYR A 189 22.86 7.46 10.26
C TYR A 189 22.85 7.49 8.72
N VAL A 190 22.80 6.33 8.08
CA VAL A 190 22.65 6.24 6.62
C VAL A 190 21.32 6.85 6.20
N MET A 191 20.22 6.50 6.91
CA MET A 191 18.89 7.03 6.59
C MET A 191 18.81 8.54 6.78
N VAL A 192 19.43 9.13 7.79
CA VAL A 192 19.49 10.60 7.99
C VAL A 192 20.10 11.29 6.76
N GLY A 193 21.19 10.74 6.23
CA GLY A 193 21.82 11.28 5.01
C GLY A 193 20.93 11.17 3.77
N LEU A 194 20.31 10.00 3.58
CA LEU A 194 19.41 9.73 2.45
C LEU A 194 18.11 10.55 2.55
N ASP A 195 17.48 10.63 3.72
CA ASP A 195 16.27 11.45 3.93
C ASP A 195 16.57 12.95 3.85
N GLY A 196 17.76 13.39 4.27
CA GLY A 196 18.23 14.76 4.05
C GLY A 196 18.33 15.10 2.57
N ALA A 197 18.90 14.23 1.76
CA ALA A 197 18.91 14.37 0.30
C ALA A 197 17.48 14.34 -0.28
N GLY A 198 16.61 13.44 0.22
CA GLY A 198 15.20 13.37 -0.16
C GLY A 198 14.43 14.66 0.14
N PHE A 199 14.68 15.28 1.29
CA PHE A 199 14.11 16.58 1.63
C PHE A 199 14.50 17.68 0.64
N LEU A 200 15.77 17.74 0.27
CA LEU A 200 16.24 18.73 -0.72
C LEU A 200 15.65 18.49 -2.11
N LEU A 201 15.65 17.21 -2.57
CA LEU A 201 15.08 16.84 -3.86
C LEU A 201 13.57 17.15 -3.93
N SER A 202 12.80 16.72 -2.95
CA SER A 202 11.35 16.90 -2.91
C SER A 202 10.97 18.37 -2.78
N SER A 203 11.60 19.11 -1.86
CA SER A 203 11.33 20.54 -1.63
C SER A 203 11.60 21.38 -2.87
N THR A 204 12.71 21.14 -3.58
CA THR A 204 13.06 21.87 -4.80
C THR A 204 12.16 21.48 -5.97
N ALA A 205 11.83 20.20 -6.14
CA ALA A 205 10.96 19.72 -7.20
C ALA A 205 9.55 20.32 -7.14
N PHE A 206 8.97 20.42 -5.94
CA PHE A 206 7.60 20.90 -5.75
C PHE A 206 7.52 22.35 -5.26
N TRP A 207 8.60 23.13 -5.30
CA TRP A 207 8.65 24.50 -4.78
C TRP A 207 7.55 25.40 -5.34
N ALA A 208 7.27 25.31 -6.63
CA ALA A 208 6.25 26.11 -7.32
C ALA A 208 4.81 25.58 -7.12
N ALA A 209 4.62 24.36 -6.57
CA ALA A 209 3.31 23.70 -6.44
C ALA A 209 2.58 24.14 -5.15
N THR A 210 2.30 25.44 -5.04
CA THR A 210 1.72 26.08 -3.84
C THR A 210 0.24 25.77 -3.65
N GLY A 211 -0.29 26.06 -2.45
CA GLY A 211 -1.73 25.94 -2.15
C GLY A 211 -2.62 26.82 -3.04
N LYS A 212 -2.13 27.96 -3.54
CA LYS A 212 -2.86 28.77 -4.51
C LYS A 212 -3.06 27.99 -5.82
N VAL A 213 -1.98 27.42 -6.37
CA VAL A 213 -2.03 26.60 -7.59
C VAL A 213 -2.98 25.42 -7.42
N HIS A 214 -2.90 24.74 -6.28
CA HIS A 214 -3.80 23.64 -5.98
C HIS A 214 -5.28 24.07 -5.98
N ARG A 215 -5.64 25.16 -5.30
CA ARG A 215 -7.01 25.67 -5.28
C ARG A 215 -7.50 26.11 -6.65
N ASP A 216 -6.66 26.75 -7.46
CA ASP A 216 -7.03 27.20 -8.80
C ASP A 216 -7.33 26.02 -9.74
N ILE A 217 -6.53 24.94 -9.69
CA ILE A 217 -6.77 23.70 -10.43
C ILE A 217 -8.10 23.04 -9.99
N HIS A 218 -8.34 22.95 -8.68
CA HIS A 218 -9.58 22.36 -8.16
C HIS A 218 -10.84 23.17 -8.45
N ARG A 219 -10.76 24.51 -8.51
CA ARG A 219 -11.89 25.34 -8.92
C ARG A 219 -12.25 25.12 -10.39
N ALA A 220 -11.25 24.93 -11.24
CA ALA A 220 -11.47 24.63 -12.65
C ALA A 220 -12.09 23.23 -12.88
N ALA A 221 -11.75 22.25 -12.02
CA ALA A 221 -12.20 20.86 -12.13
C ALA A 221 -13.58 20.59 -11.50
N ASN A 222 -14.08 21.45 -10.59
CA ASN A 222 -15.25 21.17 -9.72
C ASN A 222 -16.63 21.45 -10.38
N GLY A 223 -16.83 20.99 -11.64
CA GLY A 223 -18.17 20.81 -12.21
C GLY A 223 -18.83 19.45 -11.91
N GLY A 224 -18.17 18.54 -11.17
CA GLY A 224 -18.59 17.15 -10.98
C GLY A 224 -19.29 16.87 -9.64
N LYS A 225 -20.40 16.10 -9.71
CA LYS A 225 -21.15 15.60 -8.55
C LYS A 225 -20.25 14.76 -7.65
N ARG A 226 -20.13 15.11 -6.37
CA ARG A 226 -19.46 14.28 -5.35
C ARG A 226 -20.32 13.06 -5.01
N THR A 227 -19.78 11.87 -5.23
CA THR A 227 -20.40 10.65 -4.70
C THR A 227 -20.26 10.65 -3.17
N THR A 228 -21.36 10.39 -2.48
CA THR A 228 -21.35 10.40 -1.01
C THR A 228 -20.67 9.12 -0.52
N THR A 229 -19.63 9.21 0.29
CA THR A 229 -18.90 8.08 0.92
C THR A 229 -19.84 7.04 1.56
N ARG A 230 -21.02 7.47 2.05
CA ARG A 230 -22.03 6.59 2.62
C ARG A 230 -22.53 5.52 1.64
N HIS A 231 -22.63 5.82 0.34
CA HIS A 231 -23.07 4.83 -0.67
C HIS A 231 -21.99 3.78 -0.91
N VAL A 232 -20.73 4.20 -0.96
CA VAL A 232 -19.58 3.31 -1.12
C VAL A 232 -19.47 2.32 0.04
N LEU A 233 -19.72 2.76 1.28
CA LEU A 233 -19.69 1.91 2.48
C LEU A 233 -20.89 0.94 2.59
N ARG A 234 -21.92 1.10 1.75
CA ARG A 234 -23.05 0.16 1.68
C ARG A 234 -22.80 -0.99 0.70
N GLU A 235 -21.78 -0.86 -0.16
CA GLU A 235 -21.44 -1.89 -1.14
C GLU A 235 -20.67 -3.04 -0.48
N PRO A 236 -21.19 -4.29 -0.51
CA PRO A 236 -20.51 -5.45 0.10
C PRO A 236 -19.12 -5.70 -0.50
N ILE A 237 -18.94 -5.40 -1.79
CA ILE A 237 -17.66 -5.55 -2.50
C ILE A 237 -16.58 -4.69 -1.86
N THR A 238 -16.92 -3.46 -1.43
CA THR A 238 -15.99 -2.56 -0.72
C THR A 238 -15.46 -3.20 0.55
N TRP A 239 -16.32 -3.84 1.34
CA TRP A 239 -15.92 -4.52 2.57
C TRP A 239 -15.11 -5.79 2.32
N LEU A 240 -15.48 -6.60 1.32
CA LEU A 240 -14.69 -7.78 0.95
C LEU A 240 -13.26 -7.39 0.56
N LEU A 241 -13.09 -6.34 -0.24
CA LEU A 241 -11.77 -5.84 -0.63
C LEU A 241 -11.02 -5.22 0.55
N ALA A 242 -11.71 -4.49 1.43
CA ALA A 242 -11.11 -3.92 2.64
C ALA A 242 -10.58 -5.02 3.58
N LEU A 243 -11.38 -6.06 3.84
CA LEU A 243 -10.98 -7.20 4.66
C LEU A 243 -9.89 -8.04 3.99
N PHE A 244 -9.94 -8.18 2.66
CA PHE A 244 -8.87 -8.82 1.90
C PHE A 244 -7.54 -8.07 2.06
N LEU A 245 -7.53 -6.73 1.88
CA LEU A 245 -6.32 -5.93 2.05
C LEU A 245 -5.86 -5.85 3.50
N LEU A 246 -6.77 -5.81 4.48
CA LEU A 246 -6.43 -5.93 5.90
C LEU A 246 -5.60 -7.20 6.16
N GLY A 247 -6.09 -8.34 5.72
CA GLY A 247 -5.40 -9.63 5.89
C GLY A 247 -4.12 -9.71 5.06
N TYR A 248 -4.17 -9.30 3.79
CA TYR A 248 -3.01 -9.39 2.89
C TYR A 248 -1.82 -8.56 3.42
N VAL A 249 -2.01 -7.28 3.67
CA VAL A 249 -0.93 -6.41 4.16
C VAL A 249 -0.50 -6.84 5.57
N GLY A 250 -1.45 -7.33 6.37
CA GLY A 250 -1.16 -7.92 7.68
C GLY A 250 -0.24 -9.14 7.60
N ALA A 251 -0.46 -10.07 6.67
CA ALA A 251 0.43 -11.21 6.43
C ALA A 251 1.80 -10.76 5.90
N GLU A 252 1.82 -9.85 4.93
CA GLU A 252 3.04 -9.28 4.33
C GLU A 252 3.94 -8.66 5.40
N VAL A 253 3.40 -7.76 6.22
CA VAL A 253 4.18 -7.04 7.25
C VAL A 253 4.50 -7.95 8.44
N SER A 254 3.64 -8.91 8.79
CA SER A 254 3.96 -9.90 9.83
C SER A 254 5.16 -10.78 9.43
N LEU A 255 5.18 -11.26 8.20
CA LEU A 255 6.33 -11.99 7.67
C LEU A 255 7.56 -11.08 7.63
N GLY A 256 7.51 -9.95 6.92
CA GLY A 256 8.62 -9.01 6.81
C GLY A 256 9.21 -8.60 8.16
N GLY A 257 8.36 -8.40 9.17
CA GLY A 257 8.75 -7.99 10.51
C GLY A 257 9.33 -9.10 11.40
N TRP A 258 8.89 -10.35 11.24
CA TRP A 258 9.23 -11.44 12.16
C TRP A 258 10.08 -12.57 11.56
N ILE A 259 10.33 -12.60 10.23
CA ILE A 259 11.15 -13.64 9.57
C ILE A 259 12.52 -13.74 10.23
N VAL A 260 13.22 -12.63 10.45
CA VAL A 260 14.59 -12.64 10.99
C VAL A 260 14.59 -13.21 12.40
N THR A 261 13.68 -12.76 13.26
CA THR A 261 13.54 -13.28 14.62
C THR A 261 13.19 -14.77 14.61
N PHE A 262 12.28 -15.22 13.73
CA PHE A 262 11.96 -16.64 13.56
C PHE A 262 13.16 -17.47 13.12
N MET A 263 13.91 -17.01 12.12
CA MET A 263 15.08 -17.72 11.62
C MET A 263 16.18 -17.82 12.68
N LEU A 264 16.41 -16.76 13.46
CA LEU A 264 17.38 -16.77 14.58
C LEU A 264 16.95 -17.67 15.72
N ARG A 265 15.71 -17.55 16.20
CA ARG A 265 15.24 -18.17 17.46
C ARG A 265 14.68 -19.58 17.27
N VAL A 266 14.14 -19.92 16.09
CA VAL A 266 13.49 -21.21 15.83
C VAL A 266 14.31 -22.10 14.89
N ARG A 267 14.98 -21.50 13.91
CA ARG A 267 15.84 -22.23 12.95
C ARG A 267 17.32 -22.21 13.30
N ASN A 268 17.72 -21.48 14.33
CA ASN A 268 19.10 -21.32 14.77
C ASN A 268 20.05 -20.90 13.62
N ALA A 269 19.52 -20.06 12.71
CA ALA A 269 20.27 -19.57 11.56
C ALA A 269 21.40 -18.63 11.99
N GLU A 270 22.49 -18.62 11.22
CA GLU A 270 23.54 -17.61 11.39
C GLU A 270 22.94 -16.21 11.15
N PRO A 271 23.33 -15.20 11.97
CA PRO A 271 22.67 -13.88 11.95
C PRO A 271 22.61 -13.19 10.58
N PHE A 272 23.70 -13.23 9.80
CA PHE A 272 23.71 -12.64 8.46
C PHE A 272 22.73 -13.35 7.52
N ILE A 273 22.69 -14.67 7.56
CA ILE A 273 21.80 -15.46 6.70
C ILE A 273 20.33 -15.30 7.11
N ALA A 274 20.06 -15.18 8.42
CA ALA A 274 18.71 -14.85 8.91
C ALA A 274 18.21 -13.52 8.34
N GLY A 275 19.06 -12.50 8.31
CA GLY A 275 18.73 -11.19 7.71
C GLY A 275 18.54 -11.26 6.19
N LEU A 276 19.34 -12.09 5.48
CA LEU A 276 19.15 -12.33 4.05
C LEU A 276 17.76 -12.94 3.74
N CYS A 277 17.17 -13.72 4.65
CA CYS A 277 15.82 -14.27 4.44
C CYS A 277 14.77 -13.15 4.32
N ALA A 278 14.87 -12.06 5.11
CA ALA A 278 14.01 -10.91 4.95
C ALA A 278 14.25 -10.20 3.60
N THR A 279 15.51 -10.03 3.21
CA THR A 279 15.88 -9.49 1.90
C THR A 279 15.26 -10.30 0.75
N PHE A 280 15.38 -11.64 0.80
CA PHE A 280 14.81 -12.52 -0.23
C PHE A 280 13.28 -12.55 -0.23
N PHE A 281 12.65 -12.40 0.92
CA PHE A 281 11.19 -12.23 1.00
C PHE A 281 10.73 -10.97 0.25
N TRP A 282 11.33 -9.81 0.54
CA TRP A 282 10.99 -8.55 -0.11
C TRP A 282 11.37 -8.52 -1.59
N LEU A 283 12.52 -9.13 -1.96
CA LEU A 283 12.92 -9.29 -3.35
C LEU A 283 11.93 -10.17 -4.10
N GLY A 284 11.55 -11.31 -3.53
CA GLY A 284 10.52 -12.19 -4.08
C GLY A 284 9.22 -11.44 -4.31
N LEU A 285 8.75 -10.68 -3.32
CA LEU A 285 7.54 -9.87 -3.39
C LEU A 285 7.61 -8.82 -4.51
N THR A 286 8.74 -8.14 -4.64
CA THR A 286 8.96 -7.12 -5.68
C THR A 286 8.96 -7.74 -7.08
N ILE A 287 9.72 -8.84 -7.28
CA ILE A 287 9.75 -9.55 -8.56
C ILE A 287 8.38 -10.15 -8.89
N GLY A 288 7.72 -10.77 -7.90
CA GLY A 288 6.39 -11.35 -8.06
C GLY A 288 5.34 -10.31 -8.45
N ARG A 289 5.40 -9.11 -7.85
CA ARG A 289 4.50 -7.99 -8.16
C ARG A 289 4.57 -7.59 -9.63
N VAL A 290 5.77 -7.57 -10.20
CA VAL A 290 5.99 -7.25 -11.62
C VAL A 290 5.69 -8.47 -12.51
N ALA A 291 6.36 -9.59 -12.28
CA ALA A 291 6.30 -10.76 -13.17
C ALA A 291 4.90 -11.41 -13.20
N LEU A 292 4.32 -11.65 -12.01
CA LEU A 292 2.99 -12.25 -11.93
C LEU A 292 1.87 -11.27 -12.28
N GLY A 293 2.11 -9.96 -12.26
CA GLY A 293 1.16 -8.96 -12.78
C GLY A 293 0.83 -9.21 -14.25
N PHE A 294 1.83 -9.50 -15.10
CA PHE A 294 1.62 -9.86 -16.50
C PHE A 294 0.88 -11.19 -16.68
N VAL A 295 1.20 -12.18 -15.84
CA VAL A 295 0.52 -13.48 -15.86
C VAL A 295 -0.94 -13.33 -15.43
N THR A 296 -1.21 -12.56 -14.38
CA THR A 296 -2.55 -12.27 -13.88
C THR A 296 -3.44 -11.64 -14.94
N GLY A 297 -2.92 -10.67 -15.70
CA GLY A 297 -3.66 -10.03 -16.80
C GLY A 297 -4.05 -11.00 -17.93
N ARG A 298 -3.25 -12.06 -18.15
CA ARG A 298 -3.51 -13.06 -19.21
C ARG A 298 -4.51 -14.13 -18.80
N ILE A 299 -4.45 -14.60 -17.56
CA ILE A 299 -5.30 -15.72 -17.09
C ILE A 299 -6.54 -15.26 -16.33
N GLY A 300 -6.61 -13.99 -15.98
CA GLY A 300 -7.69 -13.37 -15.22
C GLY A 300 -7.42 -13.34 -13.71
N GLU A 301 -7.76 -12.24 -13.09
CA GLU A 301 -7.39 -11.93 -11.69
C GLU A 301 -7.93 -12.99 -10.72
N LYS A 302 -9.20 -13.39 -10.88
CA LYS A 302 -9.83 -14.30 -9.90
C LYS A 302 -9.15 -15.66 -9.85
N LEU A 303 -8.83 -16.24 -11.01
CA LEU A 303 -8.13 -17.52 -11.10
C LEU A 303 -6.68 -17.40 -10.63
N ALA A 304 -5.96 -16.36 -11.12
CA ALA A 304 -4.57 -16.14 -10.80
C ALA A 304 -4.34 -16.01 -9.29
N ILE A 305 -5.07 -15.08 -8.64
CA ILE A 305 -4.91 -14.82 -7.21
C ILE A 305 -5.34 -16.02 -6.37
N THR A 306 -6.39 -16.76 -6.77
CA THR A 306 -6.75 -18.02 -6.12
C THR A 306 -5.59 -19.01 -6.16
N GLY A 307 -4.96 -19.19 -7.33
CA GLY A 307 -3.79 -20.06 -7.49
C GLY A 307 -2.59 -19.59 -6.64
N TYR A 308 -2.29 -18.31 -6.65
CA TYR A 308 -1.18 -17.76 -5.85
C TYR A 308 -1.42 -17.91 -4.35
N LEU A 309 -2.65 -17.73 -3.87
CA LEU A 309 -2.99 -17.95 -2.46
C LEU A 309 -2.88 -19.41 -2.06
N LEU A 310 -3.33 -20.35 -2.90
CA LEU A 310 -3.17 -21.78 -2.65
C LEU A 310 -1.68 -22.18 -2.60
N LEU A 311 -0.86 -21.67 -3.51
CA LEU A 311 0.59 -21.87 -3.50
C LEU A 311 1.23 -21.25 -2.26
N SER A 312 0.80 -20.04 -1.86
CA SER A 312 1.27 -19.38 -0.64
C SER A 312 0.93 -20.18 0.62
N ILE A 313 -0.28 -20.75 0.70
CA ILE A 313 -0.69 -21.63 1.81
C ILE A 313 0.18 -22.88 1.85
N GLY A 314 0.44 -23.51 0.70
CA GLY A 314 1.33 -24.67 0.60
C GLY A 314 2.77 -24.34 1.03
N LEU A 315 3.32 -23.22 0.56
CA LEU A 315 4.67 -22.75 0.94
C LEU A 315 4.73 -22.39 2.43
N GLN A 316 3.67 -21.78 2.99
CA GLN A 316 3.59 -21.46 4.41
C GLN A 316 3.58 -22.74 5.28
N LEU A 317 2.87 -23.78 4.84
CA LEU A 317 2.90 -25.10 5.51
C LEU A 317 4.29 -25.73 5.44
N LEU A 318 4.96 -25.68 4.27
CA LEU A 318 6.33 -26.19 4.12
C LEU A 318 7.30 -25.38 4.99
N TYR A 319 7.17 -24.06 5.02
CA TYR A 319 7.98 -23.17 5.87
C TYR A 319 7.79 -23.48 7.37
N TRP A 320 6.58 -23.86 7.77
CA TRP A 320 6.30 -24.27 9.14
C TRP A 320 6.86 -25.65 9.48
N LEU A 321 6.52 -26.66 8.66
CA LEU A 321 6.69 -28.07 9.01
C LEU A 321 8.08 -28.63 8.67
N VAL A 322 8.81 -28.02 7.75
CA VAL A 322 10.15 -28.45 7.37
C VAL A 322 11.20 -27.71 8.23
N PRO A 323 11.84 -28.38 9.21
CA PRO A 323 12.76 -27.75 10.14
C PRO A 323 14.17 -27.56 9.56
N ASN A 324 14.26 -27.33 8.26
CA ASN A 324 15.52 -27.08 7.56
C ASN A 324 15.63 -25.58 7.26
N PHE A 325 16.74 -24.98 7.64
CA PHE A 325 16.96 -23.54 7.49
C PHE A 325 17.05 -23.12 6.02
N VAL A 326 17.78 -23.87 5.17
CA VAL A 326 17.94 -23.54 3.73
C VAL A 326 16.59 -23.66 3.01
N ALA A 327 15.83 -24.72 3.29
CA ALA A 327 14.48 -24.89 2.76
C ALA A 327 13.56 -23.74 3.22
N SER A 328 13.65 -23.35 4.49
CA SER A 328 12.90 -22.22 5.02
C SER A 328 13.20 -20.91 4.29
N ALA A 329 14.46 -20.63 3.98
CA ALA A 329 14.88 -19.44 3.22
C ALA A 329 14.29 -19.43 1.79
N VAL A 330 14.30 -20.59 1.12
CA VAL A 330 13.72 -20.76 -0.21
C VAL A 330 12.19 -20.59 -0.16
N PHE A 331 11.53 -21.24 0.78
CA PHE A 331 10.07 -21.17 0.90
C PHE A 331 9.59 -19.72 1.17
N VAL A 332 10.29 -18.98 2.02
CA VAL A 332 9.92 -17.60 2.33
C VAL A 332 10.15 -16.64 1.16
N ALA A 333 11.18 -16.88 0.34
CA ALA A 333 11.41 -16.10 -0.87
C ALA A 333 10.29 -16.31 -1.90
N PHE A 334 9.89 -17.58 -2.14
CA PHE A 334 8.76 -17.89 -3.03
C PHE A 334 7.41 -17.47 -2.44
N LEU A 335 7.26 -17.49 -1.12
CA LEU A 335 6.08 -16.97 -0.46
C LEU A 335 5.91 -15.46 -0.75
N GLY A 336 7.00 -14.69 -0.62
CA GLY A 336 7.01 -13.30 -1.07
C GLY A 336 6.61 -13.16 -2.54
N PHE A 337 7.19 -13.96 -3.42
CA PHE A 337 6.91 -13.91 -4.86
C PHE A 337 5.42 -14.09 -5.18
N PHE A 338 4.73 -15.07 -4.59
CA PHE A 338 3.30 -15.27 -4.83
C PHE A 338 2.40 -14.27 -4.12
N LEU A 339 2.86 -13.65 -3.03
CA LEU A 339 2.14 -12.58 -2.36
C LEU A 339 2.20 -11.24 -3.12
N GLY A 340 3.26 -11.01 -3.94
CA GLY A 340 3.50 -9.73 -4.62
C GLY A 340 2.32 -9.15 -5.39
N PRO A 341 1.61 -9.90 -6.24
CA PRO A 341 0.53 -9.36 -7.08
C PRO A 341 -0.79 -9.10 -6.35
N LEU A 342 -0.95 -9.51 -5.08
CA LEU A 342 -2.24 -9.49 -4.40
C LEU A 342 -2.81 -8.08 -4.18
N PHE A 343 -1.98 -7.12 -3.80
CA PHE A 343 -2.41 -5.72 -3.61
C PHE A 343 -2.87 -5.09 -4.93
N PRO A 344 -2.06 -5.09 -6.01
CA PRO A 344 -2.50 -4.57 -7.30
C PRO A 344 -3.77 -5.26 -7.81
N ALA A 345 -3.89 -6.57 -7.65
CA ALA A 345 -5.06 -7.32 -8.10
C ALA A 345 -6.34 -6.93 -7.34
N ALA A 346 -6.26 -6.61 -6.05
CA ALA A 346 -7.40 -6.10 -5.29
C ALA A 346 -7.86 -4.74 -5.82
N ILE A 347 -6.93 -3.86 -6.18
CA ILE A 347 -7.24 -2.56 -6.80
C ILE A 347 -7.92 -2.75 -8.16
N VAL A 348 -7.37 -3.64 -9.00
CA VAL A 348 -7.98 -3.98 -10.31
C VAL A 348 -9.37 -4.59 -10.12
N ALA A 349 -9.57 -5.47 -9.13
CA ALA A 349 -10.89 -6.03 -8.83
C ALA A 349 -11.89 -4.93 -8.41
N ALA A 350 -11.45 -3.94 -7.62
CA ALA A 350 -12.28 -2.79 -7.27
C ALA A 350 -12.73 -2.01 -8.52
N THR A 351 -11.83 -1.74 -9.45
CA THR A 351 -12.15 -1.00 -10.68
C THR A 351 -13.07 -1.79 -11.63
N LYS A 352 -12.98 -3.11 -11.62
CA LYS A 352 -13.81 -4.00 -12.46
C LYS A 352 -15.20 -4.24 -11.88
N LEU A 353 -15.34 -4.27 -10.56
CA LEU A 353 -16.60 -4.64 -9.88
C LEU A 353 -17.44 -3.43 -9.46
N LEU A 354 -16.81 -2.29 -9.16
CA LEU A 354 -17.49 -1.10 -8.67
C LEU A 354 -17.70 -0.06 -9.78
N PRO A 355 -18.75 0.79 -9.69
CA PRO A 355 -18.92 1.96 -10.55
C PRO A 355 -17.74 2.92 -10.46
N SER A 356 -17.41 3.60 -11.56
CA SER A 356 -16.26 4.52 -11.63
C SER A 356 -16.26 5.62 -10.56
N ASP A 357 -17.46 6.12 -10.20
CA ASP A 357 -17.63 7.16 -9.18
C ASP A 357 -17.24 6.66 -7.76
N TYR A 358 -17.17 5.34 -7.55
CA TYR A 358 -16.84 4.72 -6.26
C TYR A 358 -15.37 4.40 -6.12
N HIS A 359 -14.61 4.34 -7.24
CA HIS A 359 -13.24 3.82 -7.25
C HIS A 359 -12.35 4.52 -6.23
N VAL A 360 -12.28 5.85 -6.25
CA VAL A 360 -11.37 6.60 -5.36
C VAL A 360 -11.70 6.34 -3.89
N SER A 361 -12.98 6.39 -3.53
CA SER A 361 -13.40 6.21 -2.13
C SER A 361 -13.28 4.75 -1.66
N ALA A 362 -13.62 3.78 -2.50
CA ALA A 362 -13.54 2.35 -2.16
C ALA A 362 -12.10 1.87 -2.06
N ILE A 363 -11.25 2.26 -3.00
CA ILE A 363 -9.82 1.92 -3.00
C ILE A 363 -9.12 2.56 -1.81
N GLY A 364 -9.39 3.85 -1.54
CA GLY A 364 -8.82 4.54 -0.38
C GLY A 364 -9.25 3.91 0.95
N PHE A 365 -10.53 3.51 1.08
CA PHE A 365 -11.03 2.82 2.25
C PHE A 365 -10.35 1.45 2.43
N ALA A 366 -10.26 0.65 1.36
CA ALA A 366 -9.63 -0.65 1.40
C ALA A 366 -8.13 -0.56 1.71
N ALA A 367 -7.42 0.42 1.16
CA ALA A 367 -6.01 0.69 1.47
C ALA A 367 -5.79 1.09 2.94
N ALA A 368 -6.69 1.90 3.51
CA ALA A 368 -6.64 2.25 4.94
C ALA A 368 -6.79 1.02 5.84
N PHE A 369 -7.67 0.06 5.47
CA PHE A 369 -7.77 -1.25 6.15
C PHE A 369 -6.47 -2.04 6.02
N GLY A 370 -5.81 -2.01 4.85
CA GLY A 370 -4.49 -2.60 4.66
C GLY A 370 -3.46 -2.03 5.64
N GLY A 371 -3.41 -0.71 5.80
CA GLY A 371 -2.56 -0.05 6.81
C GLY A 371 -2.87 -0.50 8.23
N GLY A 372 -4.16 -0.69 8.57
CA GLY A 372 -4.57 -1.29 9.84
C GLY A 372 -4.03 -2.71 10.03
N GLY A 373 -4.07 -3.52 8.97
CA GLY A 373 -3.50 -4.87 8.96
C GLY A 373 -1.99 -4.87 9.21
N ALA A 374 -1.27 -3.97 8.55
CA ALA A 374 0.18 -3.77 8.72
C ALA A 374 0.60 -3.47 10.17
N ALA A 375 -0.30 -2.87 10.94
CA ALA A 375 -0.04 -2.54 12.35
C ALA A 375 -0.49 -3.65 13.30
N ILE A 376 -1.72 -4.11 13.16
CA ILE A 376 -2.40 -4.99 14.13
C ILE A 376 -1.81 -6.41 14.10
N PHE A 377 -1.60 -6.99 12.92
CA PHE A 377 -1.16 -8.38 12.84
C PHE A 377 0.28 -8.62 13.31
N PRO A 378 1.31 -7.83 12.90
CA PRO A 378 2.65 -8.04 13.44
C PRO A 378 2.74 -7.72 14.94
N PHE A 379 1.93 -6.77 15.45
CA PHE A 379 1.79 -6.56 16.89
C PHE A 379 1.18 -7.79 17.58
N ALA A 380 0.10 -8.37 17.03
CA ALA A 380 -0.53 -9.58 17.58
C ALA A 380 0.44 -10.77 17.59
N VAL A 381 1.26 -10.94 16.53
CA VAL A 381 2.33 -11.95 16.51
C VAL A 381 3.26 -11.74 17.70
N GLY A 382 3.75 -10.52 17.94
CA GLY A 382 4.64 -10.22 19.06
C GLY A 382 4.01 -10.46 20.43
N ALA A 383 2.75 -10.04 20.60
CA ALA A 383 2.02 -10.22 21.85
C ALA A 383 1.80 -11.71 22.18
N ILE A 384 1.45 -12.54 21.19
CA ILE A 384 1.28 -13.99 21.38
C ILE A 384 2.64 -14.68 21.51
N ALA A 385 3.65 -14.24 20.75
CA ALA A 385 5.01 -14.79 20.82
C ALA A 385 5.64 -14.64 22.21
N GLN A 386 5.23 -13.65 23.00
CA GLN A 386 5.69 -13.46 24.37
C GLN A 386 5.47 -14.69 25.25
N SER A 387 4.35 -15.41 25.07
CA SER A 387 4.02 -16.58 25.88
C SER A 387 4.27 -17.92 25.17
N LYS A 388 4.25 -17.93 23.84
CA LYS A 388 4.31 -19.17 23.02
C LYS A 388 5.58 -19.26 22.18
N GLY A 389 6.43 -18.25 22.19
CA GLY A 389 7.60 -18.14 21.30
C GLY A 389 7.21 -17.73 19.88
N VAL A 390 8.21 -17.30 19.10
CA VAL A 390 8.02 -16.77 17.73
C VAL A 390 7.50 -17.81 16.73
N ILE A 391 7.45 -19.07 17.08
CA ILE A 391 6.86 -20.15 16.27
C ILE A 391 5.38 -19.88 15.94
N VAL A 392 4.69 -19.06 16.73
CA VAL A 392 3.29 -18.63 16.50
C VAL A 392 3.10 -17.82 15.22
N LEU A 393 4.17 -17.26 14.66
CA LEU A 393 4.15 -16.60 13.36
C LEU A 393 3.52 -17.53 12.30
N GLN A 394 3.89 -18.81 12.32
CA GLN A 394 3.50 -19.78 11.30
C GLN A 394 1.98 -20.02 11.24
N PRO A 395 1.32 -20.44 12.32
CA PRO A 395 -0.12 -20.66 12.30
C PRO A 395 -0.92 -19.36 12.14
N ILE A 396 -0.43 -18.22 12.64
CA ILE A 396 -1.11 -16.93 12.47
C ILE A 396 -1.11 -16.54 10.99
N VAL A 397 0.05 -16.56 10.31
CA VAL A 397 0.13 -16.24 8.88
C VAL A 397 -0.70 -17.24 8.07
N LEU A 398 -0.65 -18.52 8.37
CA LEU A 398 -1.48 -19.54 7.70
C LEU A 398 -2.99 -19.23 7.83
N ALA A 399 -3.44 -18.87 9.03
CA ALA A 399 -4.83 -18.50 9.26
C ALA A 399 -5.22 -17.23 8.47
N ILE A 400 -4.34 -16.24 8.40
CA ILE A 400 -4.56 -15.02 7.61
C ILE A 400 -4.64 -15.37 6.11
N LEU A 401 -3.75 -16.21 5.59
CA LEU A 401 -3.77 -16.65 4.19
C LEU A 401 -5.07 -17.38 3.84
N ALA A 402 -5.54 -18.27 4.73
CA ALA A 402 -6.82 -18.93 4.56
C ALA A 402 -8.00 -17.95 4.60
N PHE A 403 -7.97 -16.97 5.50
CA PHE A 403 -8.98 -15.92 5.59
C PHE A 403 -9.05 -15.07 4.31
N ILE A 404 -7.90 -14.59 3.79
CA ILE A 404 -7.90 -13.79 2.56
C ILE A 404 -8.29 -14.62 1.32
N LEU A 405 -8.00 -15.91 1.29
CA LEU A 405 -8.51 -16.80 0.26
C LEU A 405 -10.04 -16.86 0.28
N MET A 406 -10.64 -17.01 1.46
CA MET A 406 -12.12 -16.99 1.60
C MET A 406 -12.70 -15.64 1.15
N MET A 407 -12.10 -14.51 1.54
CA MET A 407 -12.53 -13.17 1.11
C MET A 407 -12.44 -13.02 -0.42
N TRP A 408 -11.36 -13.50 -1.02
CA TRP A 408 -11.16 -13.45 -2.46
C TRP A 408 -12.17 -14.31 -3.23
N LEU A 409 -12.43 -15.52 -2.77
CA LEU A 409 -13.44 -16.41 -3.35
C LEU A 409 -14.85 -15.85 -3.21
N GLY A 410 -15.13 -15.10 -2.14
CA GLY A 410 -16.40 -14.41 -1.90
C GLY A 410 -16.69 -13.25 -2.86
N LEU A 411 -15.70 -12.72 -3.58
CA LEU A 411 -15.93 -11.71 -4.62
C LEU A 411 -16.83 -12.30 -5.72
N PRO A 412 -17.77 -11.53 -6.28
CA PRO A 412 -18.61 -11.99 -7.37
C PRO A 412 -17.78 -12.28 -8.63
N GLY A 413 -18.28 -13.19 -9.46
CA GLY A 413 -17.63 -13.60 -10.71
C GLY A 413 -17.02 -15.00 -10.67
N GLY A 414 -16.95 -15.63 -11.83
CA GLY A 414 -16.37 -16.97 -12.01
C GLY A 414 -14.85 -16.95 -12.11
N LEU A 415 -14.21 -18.13 -11.96
CA LEU A 415 -12.77 -18.31 -12.11
C LEU A 415 -12.25 -18.18 -13.56
N ARG A 416 -13.13 -18.02 -14.53
CA ARG A 416 -12.75 -17.84 -15.94
C ARG A 416 -12.30 -16.41 -16.19
N GLN A 417 -11.45 -16.21 -17.19
CA GLN A 417 -11.05 -14.90 -17.70
C GLN A 417 -12.30 -14.03 -18.01
N GLY A 418 -12.29 -12.77 -17.61
CA GLY A 418 -13.42 -11.86 -17.73
C GLY A 418 -14.56 -12.16 -16.73
N GLY A 419 -14.32 -12.97 -15.71
CA GLY A 419 -15.34 -13.34 -14.70
C GLY A 419 -15.81 -12.17 -13.85
N LEU A 420 -14.92 -11.24 -13.51
CA LEU A 420 -15.25 -10.05 -12.71
C LEU A 420 -16.08 -9.05 -13.53
N GLU A 421 -15.73 -8.83 -14.79
CA GLU A 421 -16.45 -7.94 -15.71
C GLU A 421 -17.89 -8.45 -15.95
N ARG A 422 -18.04 -9.74 -16.22
CA ARG A 422 -19.38 -10.37 -16.39
C ARG A 422 -20.23 -10.29 -15.13
N ALA A 423 -19.62 -10.36 -13.96
CA ALA A 423 -20.34 -10.21 -12.69
C ALA A 423 -20.95 -8.81 -12.56
N ARG A 424 -20.22 -7.77 -12.97
CA ARG A 424 -20.72 -6.40 -13.00
C ARG A 424 -21.86 -6.22 -13.98
N GLU A 425 -21.73 -6.72 -15.23
CA GLU A 425 -22.79 -6.65 -16.23
C GLU A 425 -24.09 -7.33 -15.76
N ASN A 426 -23.99 -8.46 -15.06
CA ASN A 426 -25.14 -9.15 -14.51
C ASN A 426 -25.78 -8.38 -13.35
N HIS A 427 -24.97 -7.75 -12.49
CA HIS A 427 -25.45 -6.91 -11.39
C HIS A 427 -26.20 -5.67 -11.94
N ASP A 428 -25.67 -5.03 -12.96
CA ASP A 428 -26.28 -3.88 -13.62
C ASP A 428 -27.62 -4.28 -14.29
N LYS A 429 -27.69 -5.46 -14.92
CA LYS A 429 -28.92 -5.99 -15.52
C LYS A 429 -30.00 -6.31 -14.48
N VAL A 430 -29.66 -6.85 -13.33
CA VAL A 430 -30.62 -7.16 -12.25
C VAL A 430 -31.10 -5.87 -11.56
N GLY A 431 -30.29 -4.84 -11.50
CA GLY A 431 -30.66 -3.54 -10.92
C GLY A 431 -31.53 -2.64 -11.82
N GLN A 432 -31.54 -2.86 -13.14
CA GLN A 432 -32.35 -2.08 -14.07
C GLN A 432 -33.88 -2.23 -13.87
N PRO A 433 -34.46 -3.44 -13.73
CA PRO A 433 -35.90 -3.60 -13.57
C PRO A 433 -36.44 -2.89 -12.30
N ILE A 434 -35.64 -2.88 -11.23
CA ILE A 434 -36.03 -2.25 -9.96
C ILE A 434 -36.01 -0.72 -10.08
N ARG A 435 -35.02 -0.15 -10.79
CA ARG A 435 -34.96 1.29 -11.06
C ARG A 435 -36.11 1.76 -11.96
N ASP A 436 -36.50 0.98 -12.94
CA ASP A 436 -37.60 1.31 -13.85
C ASP A 436 -38.95 1.27 -13.13
N VAL A 437 -39.17 0.33 -12.23
CA VAL A 437 -40.37 0.29 -11.37
C VAL A 437 -40.44 1.49 -10.42
N PHE A 438 -39.33 1.87 -9.79
CA PHE A 438 -39.26 3.08 -8.96
C PHE A 438 -39.38 4.38 -9.76
N GLY A 439 -38.91 4.40 -11.01
CA GLY A 439 -39.08 5.51 -11.95
C GLY A 439 -40.55 5.69 -12.32
N MET A 440 -41.27 4.62 -12.65
CA MET A 440 -42.70 4.61 -12.95
C MET A 440 -43.55 5.05 -11.74
N LEU A 441 -43.23 4.60 -10.53
CA LEU A 441 -43.93 5.00 -9.31
C LEU A 441 -43.76 6.48 -8.96
N LYS A 442 -42.59 7.08 -9.25
CA LYS A 442 -42.37 8.53 -9.10
C LYS A 442 -43.03 9.39 -10.18
N GLY A 443 -43.22 8.83 -11.36
CA GLY A 443 -43.93 9.53 -12.47
C GLY A 443 -45.44 9.65 -12.27
N HIS A 444 -46.06 8.75 -11.48
CA HIS A 444 -47.49 8.78 -11.20
C HIS A 444 -47.88 9.67 -10.00
N SER A 445 -46.91 10.19 -9.25
CA SER A 445 -47.14 11.11 -8.11
C SER A 445 -47.06 12.59 -8.51
N ARG A 446 -46.98 12.94 -9.79
CA ARG A 446 -46.91 14.30 -10.31
C ARG A 446 -47.95 14.59 -11.43
N LYS A 447 -49.11 13.98 -11.35
CA LYS A 447 -50.28 14.45 -12.11
C LYS A 447 -51.39 14.82 -11.17
#